data_d7c7b76c92bcee826eafa05a04eadce8
#
_entry.id   d7c7b76c92bcee826eafa05a04eadce8
#
_cell.length_a   1.000
_cell.length_b   1.000
_cell.length_c   1.000
_cell.angle_alpha   90.00
_cell.angle_beta   90.00
_cell.angle_gamma   90.00
#
_symmetry.space_group_name_H-M   'P 1'
#
loop_
_entity.id
_entity.type
_entity.pdbx_description
1 polymer ?
#
loop_
_entity_poly.entity_id
_entity_poly.type
_entity_poly.pdbx_seq_one_letter_code
_entity_poly.pdbx_strand_id
1 'polypeptide(L)'
;MVYTLSTGGWSRNFGSVDGDGAAAMRYTEARLSRISMEMLADINKNTVDFQPNFDETEKEPVVLPSRYPNLLVNGTTGIAVGMATNIPPHNLREVIGAVVKIIDNRVEEDRDTTIEEILDVVKGPDFPTGGMILGTAGIEEAYRTGRGKIRVRAVTDIEPMPNGKTV
;
A
#
# COMPACT_ATOMS: atom_id res chain seq x y z
N MET A 1 -9.86 1.95 0.04
CA MET A 1 -9.63 0.89 -0.96
C MET A 1 -10.76 -0.12 -0.84
N VAL A 2 -11.65 -0.15 -1.81
CA VAL A 2 -12.78 -1.09 -1.86
C VAL A 2 -12.30 -2.33 -2.59
N TYR A 3 -12.20 -3.45 -1.90
CA TYR A 3 -11.95 -4.73 -2.55
C TYR A 3 -13.30 -5.37 -2.86
N THR A 4 -13.47 -5.70 -4.08
CA THR A 4 -14.61 -6.42 -4.56
C THR A 4 -14.36 -7.90 -4.41
N LEU A 5 -15.27 -8.59 -3.74
CA LEU A 5 -15.27 -10.04 -3.64
C LEU A 5 -16.26 -10.60 -4.64
N SER A 6 -15.80 -11.45 -5.55
CA SER A 6 -16.69 -12.27 -6.33
C SER A 6 -17.26 -13.38 -5.44
N THR A 7 -18.55 -13.38 -5.23
CA THR A 7 -19.22 -14.46 -4.53
C THR A 7 -19.60 -15.55 -5.53
N GLY A 8 -18.79 -16.61 -5.57
CA GLY A 8 -19.13 -17.92 -6.13
C GLY A 8 -19.55 -17.99 -7.61
N GLY A 9 -18.86 -18.81 -8.39
CA GLY A 9 -19.22 -19.20 -9.74
C GLY A 9 -18.51 -18.44 -10.86
N TRP A 10 -18.25 -19.11 -11.90
CA TRP A 10 -17.55 -18.77 -13.13
C TRP A 10 -17.82 -17.34 -13.62
N SER A 11 -16.77 -16.58 -13.89
CA SER A 11 -16.74 -15.26 -14.55
C SER A 11 -17.22 -14.03 -13.77
N ARG A 12 -17.13 -13.98 -12.48
CA ARG A 12 -17.41 -12.76 -11.69
C ARG A 12 -16.12 -12.04 -11.32
N ASN A 13 -15.47 -11.44 -12.28
CA ASN A 13 -14.23 -10.73 -12.07
C ASN A 13 -14.35 -9.24 -12.44
N PHE A 14 -13.38 -8.47 -12.02
CA PHE A 14 -13.23 -7.04 -12.34
C PHE A 14 -12.30 -6.80 -13.51
N GLY A 15 -12.01 -7.84 -14.26
CA GLY A 15 -10.93 -7.91 -15.21
C GLY A 15 -9.68 -8.53 -14.62
N SER A 16 -8.77 -8.98 -15.45
CA SER A 16 -7.49 -9.53 -15.06
C SER A 16 -6.33 -8.78 -15.69
N VAL A 17 -5.13 -8.98 -15.15
CA VAL A 17 -3.88 -8.47 -15.72
C VAL A 17 -3.65 -9.08 -17.12
N ASP A 18 -4.21 -10.25 -17.39
CA ASP A 18 -4.11 -10.96 -18.67
C ASP A 18 -5.07 -10.44 -19.75
N GLY A 19 -5.79 -9.36 -19.44
CA GLY A 19 -6.66 -8.66 -20.40
C GLY A 19 -8.10 -9.18 -20.45
N ASP A 20 -8.53 -10.03 -19.51
CA ASP A 20 -9.94 -10.42 -19.40
C ASP A 20 -10.80 -9.22 -19.06
N GLY A 21 -11.90 -9.05 -19.75
CA GLY A 21 -12.87 -8.01 -19.48
C GLY A 21 -13.56 -8.20 -18.13
N ALA A 22 -13.93 -7.08 -17.48
CA ALA A 22 -14.74 -7.13 -16.27
C ALA A 22 -16.13 -7.75 -16.53
N ALA A 23 -16.64 -8.48 -15.57
CA ALA A 23 -18.03 -8.95 -15.58
C ALA A 23 -19.00 -7.76 -15.54
N ALA A 24 -20.24 -7.95 -16.03
CA ALA A 24 -21.24 -6.90 -15.91
C ALA A 24 -21.51 -6.57 -14.44
N MET A 25 -21.65 -5.27 -14.12
CA MET A 25 -21.78 -4.77 -12.73
C MET A 25 -22.88 -5.46 -11.91
N ARG A 26 -23.95 -5.92 -12.56
CA ARG A 26 -25.04 -6.65 -11.88
C ARG A 26 -24.63 -7.99 -11.27
N TYR A 27 -23.46 -8.50 -11.64
CA TYR A 27 -22.93 -9.77 -11.11
C TYR A 27 -21.85 -9.56 -10.05
N THR A 28 -21.54 -8.33 -9.72
CA THR A 28 -20.44 -7.99 -8.80
C THR A 28 -20.98 -7.32 -7.56
N GLU A 29 -20.36 -7.61 -6.41
CA GLU A 29 -20.61 -6.93 -5.15
C GLU A 29 -19.32 -6.22 -4.69
N ALA A 30 -19.46 -5.01 -4.15
CA ALA A 30 -18.39 -4.30 -3.51
C ALA A 30 -18.54 -4.40 -1.98
N ARG A 31 -17.48 -4.85 -1.31
CA ARG A 31 -17.42 -4.92 0.15
C ARG A 31 -16.09 -4.39 0.64
N LEU A 32 -16.06 -3.82 1.83
CA LEU A 32 -14.82 -3.45 2.48
C LEU A 32 -14.08 -4.72 2.91
N SER A 33 -12.79 -4.77 2.59
CA SER A 33 -11.91 -5.82 3.13
C SER A 33 -11.66 -5.59 4.63
N ARG A 34 -11.16 -6.62 5.32
CA ARG A 34 -10.81 -6.49 6.74
C ARG A 34 -9.81 -5.38 7.00
N ILE A 35 -8.79 -5.26 6.16
CA ILE A 35 -7.78 -4.19 6.30
C ILE A 35 -8.37 -2.80 6.05
N SER A 36 -9.36 -2.66 5.17
CA SER A 36 -10.06 -1.40 4.96
C SER A 36 -10.90 -1.00 6.17
N MET A 37 -11.43 -1.98 6.92
CA MET A 37 -12.12 -1.71 8.19
C MET A 37 -11.16 -1.14 9.26
N GLU A 38 -9.90 -1.57 9.28
CA GLU A 38 -8.88 -1.01 10.16
C GLU A 38 -8.52 0.45 9.82
N MET A 39 -8.69 0.85 8.55
CA MET A 39 -8.52 2.25 8.16
C MET A 39 -9.63 3.16 8.68
N LEU A 40 -10.83 2.62 8.87
CA LEU A 40 -12.02 3.34 9.38
C LEU A 40 -12.20 3.18 10.89
N ALA A 41 -11.44 2.30 11.52
CA ALA A 41 -11.54 2.07 12.95
C ALA A 41 -11.29 3.38 13.73
N ASP A 42 -12.06 3.58 14.77
CA ASP A 42 -11.96 4.77 15.63
C ASP A 42 -12.35 6.11 14.98
N ILE A 43 -13.00 6.10 13.81
CA ILE A 43 -13.47 7.31 13.12
C ILE A 43 -14.41 8.15 13.98
N ASN A 44 -15.17 7.52 14.89
CA ASN A 44 -16.11 8.19 15.79
C ASN A 44 -15.46 8.65 17.12
N LYS A 45 -14.14 8.52 17.27
CA LYS A 45 -13.42 8.82 18.51
C LYS A 45 -12.65 10.15 18.48
N ASN A 46 -13.01 11.05 17.59
CA ASN A 46 -12.34 12.35 17.41
C ASN A 46 -10.83 12.21 17.14
N THR A 47 -10.47 11.25 16.30
CA THR A 47 -9.09 10.93 15.93
C THR A 47 -8.61 11.70 14.71
N VAL A 48 -9.52 12.27 13.93
CA VAL A 48 -9.24 13.05 12.71
C VAL A 48 -10.21 14.20 12.59
N ASP A 49 -9.83 15.22 11.83
CA ASP A 49 -10.67 16.36 11.53
C ASP A 49 -11.72 16.02 10.47
N PHE A 50 -12.87 16.68 10.56
CA PHE A 50 -13.99 16.53 9.64
C PHE A 50 -14.25 17.86 8.93
N GLN A 51 -14.66 17.78 7.67
CA GLN A 51 -15.10 18.89 6.85
C GLN A 51 -16.49 18.59 6.24
N PRO A 52 -17.24 19.61 5.80
CA PRO A 52 -18.44 19.37 4.99
C PRO A 52 -18.09 18.62 3.71
N ASN A 53 -19.00 17.72 3.28
CA ASN A 53 -18.91 17.09 1.98
C ASN A 53 -19.24 18.10 0.87
N PHE A 54 -19.21 17.67 -0.41
CA PHE A 54 -19.38 18.55 -1.57
C PHE A 54 -20.68 19.38 -1.56
N ASP A 55 -21.79 18.81 -1.10
CA ASP A 55 -23.11 19.48 -1.04
C ASP A 55 -23.46 20.01 0.36
N GLU A 56 -22.53 19.95 1.30
CA GLU A 56 -22.64 20.42 2.68
C GLU A 56 -23.77 19.75 3.49
N THR A 57 -24.31 18.62 2.99
CA THR A 57 -25.39 17.89 3.67
C THR A 57 -24.87 17.00 4.79
N GLU A 58 -23.61 16.54 4.68
CA GLU A 58 -22.96 15.61 5.60
C GLU A 58 -21.53 16.07 5.92
N LYS A 59 -20.89 15.40 6.87
CA LYS A 59 -19.47 15.62 7.18
C LYS A 59 -18.64 14.40 6.76
N GLU A 60 -17.51 14.67 6.16
CA GLU A 60 -16.53 13.67 5.80
C GLU A 60 -15.19 13.88 6.51
N PRO A 61 -14.42 12.83 6.83
CA PRO A 61 -13.11 12.99 7.42
C PRO A 61 -12.13 13.57 6.40
N VAL A 62 -11.30 14.51 6.81
CA VAL A 62 -10.23 15.08 5.97
C VAL A 62 -9.22 14.00 5.59
N VAL A 63 -8.91 13.10 6.52
CA VAL A 63 -8.09 11.89 6.29
C VAL A 63 -8.69 10.74 7.08
N LEU A 64 -8.43 9.50 6.65
CA LEU A 64 -8.86 8.33 7.41
C LEU A 64 -7.98 8.13 8.65
N PRO A 65 -8.55 7.69 9.79
CA PRO A 65 -7.79 7.50 11.03
C PRO A 65 -6.69 6.46 10.94
N SER A 66 -6.88 5.41 10.17
CA SER A 66 -5.96 4.30 9.89
C SER A 66 -5.10 3.82 11.07
N ARG A 67 -5.31 2.61 11.54
CA ARG A 67 -4.54 2.01 12.64
C ARG A 67 -3.14 1.53 12.26
N TYR A 68 -2.78 1.64 11.00
CA TYR A 68 -1.47 1.25 10.49
C TYR A 68 -0.96 2.30 9.50
N PRO A 69 0.35 2.43 9.27
CA PRO A 69 0.94 3.40 8.36
C PRO A 69 0.63 3.09 6.89
N ASN A 70 -0.61 3.36 6.47
CA ASN A 70 -1.12 3.02 5.14
C ASN A 70 -0.32 3.67 4.00
N LEU A 71 0.21 4.88 4.23
CA LEU A 71 1.04 5.56 3.24
C LEU A 71 2.26 4.74 2.83
N LEU A 72 2.92 4.09 3.79
CA LEU A 72 4.07 3.23 3.52
C LEU A 72 3.64 1.87 2.97
N VAL A 73 2.59 1.27 3.51
CA VAL A 73 2.15 -0.07 3.12
C VAL A 73 1.65 -0.09 1.67
N ASN A 74 0.83 0.85 1.27
CA ASN A 74 0.28 0.91 -0.09
C ASN A 74 1.09 1.80 -1.03
N GLY A 75 1.97 2.65 -0.50
CA GLY A 75 2.65 3.65 -1.30
C GLY A 75 1.68 4.71 -1.85
N THR A 76 2.22 5.65 -2.57
CA THR A 76 1.43 6.67 -3.29
C THR A 76 2.24 7.27 -4.42
N THR A 77 1.53 7.72 -5.44
CA THR A 77 2.09 8.55 -6.50
C THR A 77 1.23 9.80 -6.65
N GLY A 78 1.87 10.93 -6.81
CA GLY A 78 1.16 12.19 -7.01
C GLY A 78 2.00 13.16 -7.84
N ILE A 79 1.32 13.89 -8.72
CA ILE A 79 1.92 14.92 -9.58
C ILE A 79 1.25 16.24 -9.23
N ALA A 80 2.06 17.18 -8.76
CA ALA A 80 1.62 18.56 -8.50
C ALA A 80 2.47 19.53 -9.31
N VAL A 81 2.04 20.79 -9.37
CA VAL A 81 2.84 21.83 -10.03
C VAL A 81 4.12 22.07 -9.26
N GLY A 82 5.25 21.84 -9.89
CA GLY A 82 6.57 22.05 -9.31
C GLY A 82 7.11 20.92 -8.46
N MET A 83 6.33 19.87 -8.16
CA MET A 83 6.81 18.70 -7.42
C MET A 83 6.03 17.44 -7.75
N ALA A 84 6.67 16.29 -7.53
CA ALA A 84 6.03 14.98 -7.64
C ALA A 84 6.45 14.12 -6.46
N THR A 85 5.58 13.21 -6.05
CA THR A 85 5.89 12.18 -5.07
C THR A 85 5.70 10.81 -5.67
N ASN A 86 6.55 9.87 -5.29
CA ASN A 86 6.44 8.47 -5.67
C ASN A 86 6.99 7.61 -4.53
N ILE A 87 6.11 7.23 -3.61
CA ILE A 87 6.44 6.36 -2.49
C ILE A 87 6.03 4.94 -2.88
N PRO A 88 6.98 4.01 -3.01
CA PRO A 88 6.65 2.62 -3.31
C PRO A 88 5.97 1.94 -2.12
N PRO A 89 5.20 0.86 -2.35
CA PRO A 89 4.61 0.06 -1.28
C PRO A 89 5.67 -0.70 -0.50
N HIS A 90 5.34 -1.03 0.77
CA HIS A 90 6.21 -1.76 1.68
C HIS A 90 5.49 -2.93 2.33
N ASN A 91 6.24 -3.89 2.83
CA ASN A 91 5.70 -5.04 3.53
C ASN A 91 5.04 -4.63 4.85
N LEU A 92 3.77 -4.99 5.03
CA LEU A 92 3.00 -4.63 6.24
C LEU A 92 3.68 -5.13 7.53
N ARG A 93 4.25 -6.33 7.53
CA ARG A 93 4.90 -6.89 8.71
C ARG A 93 6.15 -6.11 9.09
N GLU A 94 6.97 -5.73 8.12
CA GLU A 94 8.16 -4.91 8.34
C GLU A 94 7.78 -3.52 8.86
N VAL A 95 6.79 -2.89 8.26
CA VAL A 95 6.31 -1.56 8.70
C VAL A 95 5.77 -1.61 10.13
N ILE A 96 4.97 -2.61 10.47
CA ILE A 96 4.48 -2.78 11.86
C ILE A 96 5.63 -3.10 12.81
N GLY A 97 6.59 -3.92 12.39
CA GLY A 97 7.80 -4.19 13.18
C GLY A 97 8.60 -2.92 13.50
N ALA A 98 8.71 -1.99 12.53
CA ALA A 98 9.32 -0.70 12.76
C ALA A 98 8.53 0.18 13.75
N VAL A 99 7.21 0.18 13.67
CA VAL A 99 6.35 0.89 14.63
C VAL A 99 6.56 0.33 16.05
N VAL A 100 6.57 -0.99 16.21
CA VAL A 100 6.84 -1.64 17.50
C VAL A 100 8.22 -1.24 18.03
N LYS A 101 9.26 -1.29 17.17
CA LYS A 101 10.62 -0.88 17.55
C LYS A 101 10.68 0.57 18.03
N ILE A 102 9.96 1.49 17.37
CA ILE A 102 9.89 2.90 17.77
C ILE A 102 9.22 3.04 19.14
N ILE A 103 8.14 2.31 19.37
CA ILE A 103 7.42 2.34 20.65
C ILE A 103 8.31 1.79 21.77
N ASP A 104 8.94 0.65 21.56
CA ASP A 104 9.82 0.02 22.55
C ASP A 104 10.97 0.94 22.95
N ASN A 105 11.69 1.51 21.97
CA ASN A 105 12.76 2.46 22.23
C ASN A 105 12.27 3.69 23.02
N ARG A 106 11.05 4.18 22.70
CA ARG A 106 10.50 5.36 23.38
C ARG A 106 9.99 5.04 24.78
N VAL A 107 9.38 3.89 24.98
CA VAL A 107 8.77 3.51 26.27
C VAL A 107 9.80 2.92 27.23
N GLU A 108 10.70 2.06 26.73
CA GLU A 108 11.65 1.34 27.58
C GLU A 108 12.98 2.08 27.76
N GLU A 109 13.45 2.78 26.72
CA GLU A 109 14.76 3.42 26.71
C GLU A 109 14.70 4.96 26.74
N ASP A 110 13.49 5.54 26.65
CA ASP A 110 13.24 7.00 26.60
C ASP A 110 14.10 7.73 25.56
N ARG A 111 14.28 7.11 24.40
CA ARG A 111 15.07 7.66 23.30
C ARG A 111 14.35 7.58 21.95
N ASP A 112 14.81 8.38 21.02
CA ASP A 112 14.38 8.31 19.63
C ASP A 112 15.07 7.14 18.91
N THR A 113 14.33 6.54 17.97
CA THR A 113 14.83 5.47 17.10
C THR A 113 15.64 6.08 15.95
N THR A 114 16.80 5.51 15.67
CA THR A 114 17.63 5.96 14.55
C THR A 114 17.14 5.39 13.22
N ILE A 115 17.56 6.02 12.13
CA ILE A 115 17.21 5.52 10.78
C ILE A 115 17.88 4.16 10.52
N GLU A 116 19.03 3.89 11.08
CA GLU A 116 19.74 2.62 11.00
C GLU A 116 18.91 1.49 11.59
N GLU A 117 18.34 1.71 12.76
CA GLU A 117 17.47 0.73 13.42
C GLU A 117 16.19 0.46 12.61
N ILE A 118 15.65 1.46 11.92
CA ILE A 118 14.51 1.28 11.01
C ILE A 118 14.93 0.47 9.79
N LEU A 119 16.09 0.75 9.18
CA LEU A 119 16.63 0.00 8.04
C LEU A 119 16.92 -1.47 8.36
N ASP A 120 17.19 -1.78 9.63
CA ASP A 120 17.35 -3.16 10.09
C ASP A 120 16.03 -3.95 10.04
N VAL A 121 14.90 -3.28 10.19
CA VAL A 121 13.57 -3.89 10.19
C VAL A 121 12.91 -3.77 8.82
N VAL A 122 12.87 -2.57 8.23
CA VAL A 122 12.28 -2.30 6.91
C VAL A 122 13.39 -2.40 5.86
N LYS A 123 13.45 -3.51 5.16
CA LYS A 123 14.54 -3.79 4.21
C LYS A 123 14.43 -3.04 2.90
N GLY A 124 13.22 -2.62 2.54
CA GLY A 124 12.95 -1.86 1.33
C GLY A 124 11.53 -2.00 0.82
N PRO A 125 11.24 -1.46 -0.36
CA PRO A 125 9.95 -1.64 -1.01
C PRO A 125 9.60 -3.10 -1.25
N ASP A 126 8.30 -3.41 -1.17
CA ASP A 126 7.74 -4.72 -1.47
C ASP A 126 6.59 -4.54 -2.48
N PHE A 127 6.85 -4.94 -3.73
CA PHE A 127 5.92 -4.71 -4.83
C PHE A 127 4.93 -5.87 -4.94
N PRO A 128 3.61 -5.60 -5.11
CA PRO A 128 2.58 -6.64 -5.22
C PRO A 128 2.82 -7.65 -6.35
N THR A 129 3.40 -7.18 -7.45
CA THR A 129 3.71 -8.03 -8.62
C THR A 129 5.11 -8.65 -8.55
N GLY A 130 5.83 -8.46 -7.44
CA GLY A 130 7.20 -8.96 -7.27
C GLY A 130 8.22 -8.13 -8.04
N GLY A 131 9.33 -8.77 -8.32
CA GLY A 131 10.49 -8.16 -8.96
C GLY A 131 11.74 -8.28 -8.10
N MET A 132 12.87 -7.94 -8.67
CA MET A 132 14.16 -7.96 -7.99
C MET A 132 14.73 -6.55 -7.92
N ILE A 133 14.97 -6.06 -6.71
CA ILE A 133 15.64 -4.77 -6.51
C ILE A 133 17.15 -4.97 -6.67
N LEU A 134 17.78 -4.12 -7.47
CA LEU A 134 19.20 -4.17 -7.77
C LEU A 134 19.99 -3.21 -6.88
N GLY A 135 20.53 -3.74 -5.78
CA GLY A 135 21.32 -2.99 -4.80
C GLY A 135 20.46 -2.25 -3.78
N THR A 136 21.05 -1.88 -2.65
CA THR A 136 20.40 -1.24 -1.49
C THR A 136 20.68 0.25 -1.38
N ALA A 137 21.74 0.77 -2.01
CA ALA A 137 22.17 2.16 -1.86
C ALA A 137 21.07 3.19 -2.17
N GLY A 138 20.25 2.92 -3.19
CA GLY A 138 19.14 3.82 -3.53
C GLY A 138 17.99 3.78 -2.50
N ILE A 139 17.81 2.66 -1.80
CA ILE A 139 16.83 2.53 -0.69
C ILE A 139 17.32 3.35 0.51
N GLU A 140 18.58 3.17 0.91
CA GLU A 140 19.19 3.90 2.02
C GLU A 140 19.18 5.41 1.76
N GLU A 141 19.54 5.84 0.56
CA GLU A 141 19.49 7.24 0.16
C GLU A 141 18.05 7.80 0.27
N ALA A 142 17.06 7.04 -0.25
CA ALA A 142 15.66 7.44 -0.19
C ALA A 142 15.15 7.61 1.26
N TYR A 143 15.51 6.68 2.14
CA TYR A 143 15.06 6.72 3.53
C TYR A 143 15.74 7.81 4.35
N ARG A 144 17.01 8.13 4.05
CA ARG A 144 17.74 9.19 4.73
C ARG A 144 17.40 10.60 4.25
N THR A 145 17.14 10.75 2.95
CA THR A 145 17.02 12.08 2.32
C THR A 145 15.63 12.37 1.76
N GLY A 146 14.76 11.37 1.70
CA GLY A 146 13.48 11.45 1.01
C GLY A 146 13.59 11.32 -0.51
N ARG A 147 14.79 11.07 -1.05
CA ARG A 147 15.03 10.90 -2.50
C ARG A 147 16.04 9.80 -2.73
N GLY A 148 15.74 8.90 -3.68
CA GLY A 148 16.64 7.83 -4.08
C GLY A 148 16.19 7.19 -5.38
N LYS A 149 17.09 6.48 -6.05
CA LYS A 149 16.81 5.74 -7.28
C LYS A 149 16.82 4.25 -6.99
N ILE A 150 15.66 3.62 -7.04
CA ILE A 150 15.52 2.18 -6.86
C ILE A 150 15.36 1.54 -8.23
N ARG A 151 16.29 0.64 -8.58
CA ARG A 151 16.25 -0.12 -9.83
C ARG A 151 15.57 -1.45 -9.59
N VAL A 152 14.51 -1.71 -10.35
CA VAL A 152 13.77 -2.98 -10.27
C VAL A 152 13.92 -3.72 -11.59
N ARG A 153 14.20 -5.01 -11.51
CA ARG A 153 14.19 -5.96 -12.63
C ARG A 153 12.97 -6.86 -12.49
N ALA A 154 12.22 -7.00 -13.56
CA ALA A 154 11.17 -8.01 -13.62
C ALA A 154 11.76 -9.42 -13.48
N VAL A 155 11.05 -10.29 -12.79
CA VAL A 155 11.26 -11.73 -12.83
C VAL A 155 10.26 -12.26 -13.85
N THR A 156 10.77 -12.77 -14.96
CA THR A 156 9.96 -13.26 -16.07
C THR A 156 10.15 -14.77 -16.22
N ASP A 157 9.07 -15.46 -16.51
CA ASP A 157 9.06 -16.85 -16.91
C ASP A 157 8.28 -16.99 -18.22
N ILE A 158 8.57 -18.02 -19.01
CA ILE A 158 7.91 -18.29 -20.29
C ILE A 158 7.18 -19.61 -20.17
N GLU A 159 5.85 -19.54 -20.11
CA GLU A 159 5.02 -20.73 -20.03
C GLU A 159 4.51 -21.16 -21.42
N PRO A 160 4.79 -22.42 -21.85
CA PRO A 160 4.18 -22.96 -23.07
C PRO A 160 2.72 -23.29 -22.84
N MET A 161 1.84 -22.70 -23.61
CA MET A 161 0.41 -23.02 -23.59
C MET A 161 0.07 -24.27 -24.41
N PRO A 162 -1.03 -24.98 -24.07
CA PRO A 162 -1.47 -26.17 -24.82
C PRO A 162 -1.76 -25.94 -26.32
N ASN A 163 -1.98 -24.69 -26.71
CA ASN A 163 -2.25 -24.29 -28.11
C ASN A 163 -0.99 -23.93 -28.90
N GLY A 164 0.20 -24.19 -28.35
CA GLY A 164 1.49 -23.90 -28.98
C GLY A 164 1.90 -22.42 -28.94
N LYS A 165 1.18 -21.59 -28.21
CA LYS A 165 1.60 -20.21 -27.92
C LYS A 165 2.42 -20.17 -26.64
N THR A 166 3.27 -19.18 -26.51
CA THR A 166 4.03 -18.86 -25.29
C THR A 166 3.52 -17.55 -24.71
N VAL A 167 3.41 -17.47 -23.40
CA VAL A 167 3.06 -16.25 -22.64
C VAL A 167 4.19 -15.92 -21.69
#